data_c46b467a20188b3bd5a06968986c09bb
#
_entry.id   c46b467a20188b3bd5a06968986c09bb
#
_cell.length_a   1.000
_cell.length_b   1.000
_cell.length_c   1.000
_cell.angle_alpha   90.00
_cell.angle_beta   90.00
_cell.angle_gamma   90.00
#
_symmetry.space_group_name_H-M   'P 1'
#
loop_
_entity.id
_entity.type
_entity.pdbx_description
1 polymer ?
#
loop_
_entity_poly.entity_id
_entity_poly.type
_entity_poly.pdbx_seq_one_letter_code
_entity_poly.pdbx_strand_id
1 'polypeptide(L)'
;MPVLVLTVDQRGSRSSADLVAHRVTALADVPTLRPFEQTVGDEFQGVLDDPATLPQVVEELLRDGTWHVGIGAGEVEEPLPRHARAGRGPAYLLARDAVTAAKSSPWHLRVCGEDPAARALETTLWLWAAVLARRTARGWEVADLVSAGLSYDETAKRLGISPSAVSQRAQAAGIVESRRARELATDLAAGDPPALLLYPK
;
A
#
# COMPACT_ATOMS: atom_id res chain seq x y z
N MET A 1 -4.18 5.77 -17.98
CA MET A 1 -3.80 5.04 -16.77
C MET A 1 -5.02 4.96 -15.88
N PRO A 2 -5.32 3.83 -15.26
CA PRO A 2 -6.43 3.74 -14.34
C PRO A 2 -6.17 4.60 -13.09
N VAL A 3 -7.20 5.25 -12.60
CA VAL A 3 -7.17 5.90 -11.30
C VAL A 3 -7.32 4.85 -10.22
N LEU A 4 -6.60 4.99 -9.11
CA LEU A 4 -6.68 4.08 -7.97
C LEU A 4 -7.44 4.77 -6.84
N VAL A 5 -8.59 4.25 -6.48
CA VAL A 5 -9.33 4.66 -5.29
C VAL A 5 -9.02 3.70 -4.14
N LEU A 6 -8.56 4.23 -3.03
CA LEU A 6 -8.32 3.45 -1.82
C LEU A 6 -9.41 3.75 -0.80
N THR A 7 -10.08 2.71 -0.33
CA THR A 7 -10.99 2.77 0.82
C THR A 7 -10.39 1.92 1.92
N VAL A 8 -10.22 2.50 3.10
CA VAL A 8 -9.51 1.90 4.22
C VAL A 8 -10.37 1.97 5.48
N ASP A 9 -10.56 0.84 6.14
CA ASP A 9 -11.44 0.67 7.30
C ASP A 9 -10.62 0.15 8.48
N GLN A 10 -10.81 0.72 9.67
CA GLN A 10 -10.05 0.33 10.87
C GLN A 10 -10.57 -1.01 11.42
N ARG A 11 -9.65 -1.93 11.63
CA ARG A 11 -9.94 -3.24 12.23
C ARG A 11 -10.24 -3.09 13.72
N GLY A 12 -11.33 -3.73 14.18
CA GLY A 12 -11.66 -3.76 15.60
C GLY A 12 -12.03 -2.41 16.21
N SER A 13 -12.44 -1.44 15.43
CA SER A 13 -12.78 -0.06 15.83
C SER A 13 -13.76 0.03 17.00
N ARG A 14 -14.65 -0.95 17.15
CA ARG A 14 -15.61 -1.00 18.28
C ARG A 14 -14.94 -1.22 19.65
N SER A 15 -13.71 -1.71 19.67
CA SER A 15 -12.98 -2.09 20.91
C SER A 15 -11.60 -1.46 21.02
N SER A 16 -11.18 -0.66 20.02
CA SER A 16 -9.89 0.02 20.00
C SER A 16 -10.05 1.54 19.91
N ALA A 17 -8.96 2.27 20.18
CA ALA A 17 -8.94 3.71 19.95
C ALA A 17 -9.14 4.04 18.46
N ASP A 18 -9.75 5.18 18.16
CA ASP A 18 -9.85 5.70 16.80
C ASP A 18 -8.46 6.16 16.32
N LEU A 19 -7.95 5.51 15.29
CA LEU A 19 -6.65 5.79 14.70
C LEU A 19 -6.75 6.51 13.34
N VAL A 20 -7.97 6.75 12.84
CA VAL A 20 -8.21 7.31 11.50
C VAL A 20 -7.56 8.67 11.35
N ALA A 21 -7.81 9.60 12.27
CA ALA A 21 -7.25 10.96 12.19
C ALA A 21 -5.72 10.95 12.18
N HIS A 22 -5.09 10.10 13.02
CA HIS A 22 -3.64 9.94 13.06
C HIS A 22 -3.10 9.39 11.72
N ARG A 23 -3.76 8.35 11.17
CA ARG A 23 -3.33 7.74 9.90
C ARG A 23 -3.51 8.69 8.71
N VAL A 24 -4.62 9.40 8.64
CA VAL A 24 -4.85 10.43 7.60
C VAL A 24 -3.77 11.51 7.66
N THR A 25 -3.39 11.96 8.88
CA THR A 25 -2.29 12.92 9.05
C THR A 25 -0.95 12.35 8.59
N ALA A 26 -0.65 11.09 8.90
CA ALA A 26 0.60 10.43 8.47
C ALA A 26 0.69 10.28 6.94
N LEU A 27 -0.44 10.23 6.23
CA LEU A 27 -0.51 10.16 4.78
C LEU A 27 -0.64 11.53 4.09
N ALA A 28 -0.63 12.64 4.85
CA ALA A 28 -0.89 13.98 4.30
C ALA A 28 0.15 14.46 3.29
N ASP A 29 1.41 14.02 3.43
CA ASP A 29 2.51 14.40 2.54
C ASP A 29 2.65 13.46 1.32
N VAL A 30 1.82 12.43 1.23
CA VAL A 30 1.81 11.51 0.08
C VAL A 30 1.18 12.21 -1.13
N PRO A 31 1.83 12.25 -2.30
CA PRO A 31 1.24 12.81 -3.51
C PRO A 31 -0.04 12.06 -3.90
N THR A 32 -1.15 12.78 -4.04
CA THR A 32 -2.45 12.19 -4.33
C THR A 32 -3.26 13.08 -5.28
N LEU A 33 -4.08 12.49 -6.12
CA LEU A 33 -5.07 13.22 -6.92
C LEU A 33 -6.14 13.84 -6.01
N ARG A 34 -6.56 13.11 -4.97
CA ARG A 34 -7.36 13.63 -3.86
C ARG A 34 -6.82 13.10 -2.54
N PRO A 35 -6.57 13.99 -1.57
CA PRO A 35 -5.97 13.61 -0.30
C PRO A 35 -6.82 12.57 0.44
N PHE A 36 -6.14 11.79 1.28
CA PHE A 36 -6.84 10.91 2.20
C PHE A 36 -7.67 11.73 3.18
N GLU A 37 -8.94 11.40 3.32
CA GLU A 37 -9.86 12.04 4.27
C GLU A 37 -10.80 11.02 4.89
N GLN A 38 -11.18 11.26 6.12
CA GLN A 38 -12.18 10.44 6.81
C GLN A 38 -13.54 10.56 6.11
N THR A 39 -14.20 9.42 5.93
CA THR A 39 -15.53 9.33 5.34
C THR A 39 -16.61 9.26 6.41
N VAL A 40 -16.97 8.08 6.86
CA VAL A 40 -17.95 7.84 7.91
C VAL A 40 -17.37 6.86 8.93
N GLY A 41 -17.45 7.22 10.20
CA GLY A 41 -16.98 6.34 11.28
C GLY A 41 -15.47 6.13 11.24
N ASP A 42 -15.07 4.88 11.08
CA ASP A 42 -13.70 4.37 11.13
C ASP A 42 -13.08 4.14 9.73
N GLU A 43 -13.68 4.74 8.71
CA GLU A 43 -13.23 4.62 7.31
C GLU A 43 -12.61 5.93 6.81
N PHE A 44 -11.58 5.83 5.98
CA PHE A 44 -11.04 6.94 5.20
C PHE A 44 -10.77 6.53 3.75
N GLN A 45 -10.71 7.52 2.87
CA GLN A 45 -10.59 7.32 1.43
C GLN A 45 -9.65 8.33 0.80
N GLY A 46 -8.90 7.89 -0.21
CA GLY A 46 -8.02 8.73 -1.02
C GLY A 46 -7.99 8.28 -2.47
N VAL A 47 -7.50 9.13 -3.36
CA VAL A 47 -7.42 8.85 -4.80
C VAL A 47 -6.02 9.11 -5.30
N LEU A 48 -5.43 8.12 -5.94
CA LEU A 48 -4.10 8.18 -6.54
C LEU A 48 -4.21 8.15 -8.07
N ASP A 49 -3.42 8.97 -8.73
CA ASP A 49 -3.22 8.99 -10.19
C ASP A 49 -1.78 8.64 -10.57
N ASP A 50 -0.85 8.66 -9.60
CA ASP A 50 0.52 8.19 -9.79
C ASP A 50 0.69 6.76 -9.21
N PRO A 51 0.90 5.74 -10.06
CA PRO A 51 1.11 4.36 -9.62
C PRO A 51 2.30 4.19 -8.68
N ALA A 52 3.33 5.04 -8.78
CA ALA A 52 4.51 4.98 -7.93
C ALA A 52 4.19 5.28 -6.45
N THR A 53 3.07 5.95 -6.18
CA THR A 53 2.61 6.28 -4.84
C THR A 53 1.98 5.09 -4.12
N LEU A 54 1.35 4.17 -4.86
CA LEU A 54 0.62 3.04 -4.26
C LEU A 54 1.46 2.19 -3.32
N PRO A 55 2.69 1.75 -3.67
CA PRO A 55 3.50 0.93 -2.79
C PRO A 55 3.83 1.61 -1.45
N GLN A 56 4.06 2.93 -1.45
CA GLN A 56 4.31 3.68 -0.22
C GLN A 56 3.11 3.63 0.71
N VAL A 57 1.91 3.93 0.19
CA VAL A 57 0.67 3.90 0.96
C VAL A 57 0.37 2.50 1.51
N VAL A 58 0.52 1.47 0.66
CA VAL A 58 0.26 0.08 1.07
C VAL A 58 1.21 -0.37 2.18
N GLU A 59 2.52 -0.05 2.09
CA GLU A 59 3.47 -0.42 3.14
C GLU A 59 3.15 0.23 4.47
N GLU A 60 2.79 1.52 4.46
CA GLU A 60 2.37 2.25 5.65
C GLU A 60 1.12 1.63 6.30
N LEU A 61 0.16 1.18 5.50
CA LEU A 61 -1.07 0.57 6.00
C LEU A 61 -0.86 -0.87 6.51
N LEU A 62 0.04 -1.62 5.87
CA LEU A 62 0.36 -3.00 6.27
C LEU A 62 1.28 -3.08 7.48
N ARG A 63 2.05 -2.03 7.77
CA ARG A 63 3.08 -2.02 8.80
C ARG A 63 2.54 -2.32 10.20
N ASP A 64 1.40 -1.75 10.55
CA ASP A 64 0.77 -1.91 11.87
C ASP A 64 -0.32 -2.99 11.90
N GLY A 65 -0.74 -3.47 10.74
CA GLY A 65 -1.76 -4.52 10.62
C GLY A 65 -3.15 -4.12 11.12
N THR A 66 -3.43 -2.83 11.24
CA THR A 66 -4.65 -2.28 11.86
C THR A 66 -5.79 -2.06 10.86
N TRP A 67 -5.53 -2.20 9.55
CA TRP A 67 -6.43 -1.76 8.50
C TRP A 67 -6.95 -2.90 7.64
N HIS A 68 -8.20 -2.75 7.18
CA HIS A 68 -8.72 -3.41 5.98
C HIS A 68 -8.53 -2.45 4.81
N VAL A 69 -7.85 -2.89 3.76
CA VAL A 69 -7.48 -2.06 2.62
C VAL A 69 -8.17 -2.55 1.36
N GLY A 70 -9.01 -1.72 0.80
CA GLY A 70 -9.65 -1.95 -0.51
C GLY A 70 -9.09 -0.99 -1.54
N ILE A 71 -8.65 -1.53 -2.68
CA ILE A 71 -8.12 -0.77 -3.81
C ILE A 71 -9.03 -1.03 -5.01
N GLY A 72 -9.63 0.02 -5.55
CA GLY A 72 -10.38 -0.03 -6.80
C GLY A 72 -9.58 0.60 -7.92
N ALA A 73 -9.30 -0.15 -8.98
CA ALA A 73 -8.61 0.33 -10.17
C ALA A 73 -9.60 0.49 -11.33
N GLY A 74 -9.76 1.70 -11.85
CA GLY A 74 -10.73 1.97 -12.90
C GLY A 74 -10.89 3.44 -13.24
N GLU A 75 -11.98 3.76 -13.92
CA GLU A 75 -12.35 5.12 -14.26
C GLU A 75 -13.07 5.81 -13.10
N VAL A 76 -12.99 7.14 -13.08
CA VAL A 76 -13.76 8.02 -12.18
C VAL A 76 -14.63 8.97 -13.01
N GLU A 77 -15.75 9.40 -12.45
CA GLU A 77 -16.59 10.41 -13.08
C GLU A 77 -15.91 11.78 -13.00
N GLU A 78 -15.82 12.47 -14.14
CA GLU A 78 -15.30 13.84 -14.23
C GLU A 78 -16.45 14.86 -14.32
N PRO A 79 -16.30 16.07 -13.76
CA PRO A 79 -15.13 16.56 -13.02
C PRO A 79 -15.05 15.94 -11.63
N LEU A 80 -13.86 15.44 -11.25
CA LEU A 80 -13.66 14.83 -9.94
C LEU A 80 -13.84 15.86 -8.82
N PRO A 81 -14.75 15.64 -7.85
CA PRO A 81 -15.00 16.56 -6.75
C PRO A 81 -13.73 16.87 -5.93
N ARG A 82 -13.76 17.99 -5.19
CA ARG A 82 -12.65 18.39 -4.32
C ARG A 82 -12.35 17.32 -3.24
N HIS A 83 -13.39 16.71 -2.70
CA HIS A 83 -13.29 15.71 -1.64
C HIS A 83 -13.33 14.30 -2.22
N ALA A 84 -12.40 13.43 -1.82
CA ALA A 84 -12.33 12.04 -2.24
C ALA A 84 -13.66 11.32 -1.99
N ARG A 85 -14.25 11.49 -0.81
CA ARG A 85 -15.53 10.86 -0.40
C ARG A 85 -16.75 11.26 -1.24
N ALA A 86 -16.68 12.35 -2.01
CA ALA A 86 -17.75 12.80 -2.88
C ALA A 86 -17.61 12.29 -4.32
N GLY A 87 -16.49 11.66 -4.64
CA GLY A 87 -16.22 11.10 -5.95
C GLY A 87 -17.14 9.94 -6.30
N ARG A 88 -17.26 9.67 -7.59
CA ARG A 88 -18.11 8.62 -8.16
C ARG A 88 -17.39 7.94 -9.32
N GLY A 89 -17.98 6.83 -9.78
CA GLY A 89 -17.50 6.08 -10.92
C GLY A 89 -17.08 4.65 -10.55
N PRO A 90 -16.74 3.84 -11.55
CA PRO A 90 -16.38 2.43 -11.38
C PRO A 90 -15.30 2.18 -10.32
N ALA A 91 -14.22 2.98 -10.30
CA ALA A 91 -13.14 2.82 -9.33
C ALA A 91 -13.62 2.94 -7.87
N TYR A 92 -14.59 3.82 -7.59
CA TYR A 92 -15.15 3.98 -6.24
C TYR A 92 -16.00 2.78 -5.81
N LEU A 93 -16.78 2.21 -6.72
CA LEU A 93 -17.58 1.00 -6.47
C LEU A 93 -16.65 -0.18 -6.21
N LEU A 94 -15.64 -0.35 -7.07
CA LEU A 94 -14.61 -1.40 -6.93
C LEU A 94 -13.84 -1.28 -5.61
N ALA A 95 -13.48 -0.08 -5.17
CA ALA A 95 -12.80 0.15 -3.90
C ALA A 95 -13.68 -0.26 -2.70
N ARG A 96 -14.99 0.02 -2.75
CA ARG A 96 -15.96 -0.37 -1.72
C ARG A 96 -16.14 -1.89 -1.66
N ASP A 97 -16.26 -2.54 -2.82
CA ASP A 97 -16.33 -3.99 -2.89
C ASP A 97 -15.03 -4.63 -2.37
N ALA A 98 -13.89 -4.06 -2.75
CA ALA A 98 -12.58 -4.50 -2.31
C ALA A 98 -12.42 -4.40 -0.78
N VAL A 99 -12.75 -3.27 -0.14
CA VAL A 99 -12.62 -3.14 1.33
C VAL A 99 -13.57 -4.08 2.07
N THR A 100 -14.75 -4.31 1.53
CA THR A 100 -15.69 -5.29 2.09
C THR A 100 -15.12 -6.69 2.04
N ALA A 101 -14.58 -7.11 0.89
CA ALA A 101 -13.95 -8.41 0.71
C ALA A 101 -12.61 -8.54 1.48
N ALA A 102 -11.91 -7.42 1.73
CA ALA A 102 -10.67 -7.41 2.52
C ALA A 102 -10.88 -7.90 3.96
N LYS A 103 -12.07 -7.74 4.53
CA LYS A 103 -12.40 -8.17 5.90
C LYS A 103 -12.21 -9.67 6.12
N SER A 104 -12.34 -10.48 5.06
CA SER A 104 -12.15 -11.93 5.10
C SER A 104 -10.95 -12.42 4.27
N SER A 105 -10.16 -11.50 3.71
CA SER A 105 -9.01 -11.89 2.89
C SER A 105 -7.75 -12.14 3.74
N PRO A 106 -6.76 -12.90 3.22
CA PRO A 106 -5.51 -13.19 3.96
C PRO A 106 -4.83 -11.88 4.26
N TRP A 107 -4.42 -11.05 4.21
CA TRP A 107 -3.70 -9.82 4.57
C TRP A 107 -4.61 -8.62 4.79
N HIS A 108 -5.93 -8.84 4.91
CA HIS A 108 -6.90 -7.76 5.03
C HIS A 108 -6.76 -6.70 3.91
N LEU A 109 -6.37 -7.17 2.72
CA LEU A 109 -6.16 -6.34 1.54
C LEU A 109 -6.79 -7.00 0.32
N ARG A 110 -7.50 -6.22 -0.50
CA ARG A 110 -8.07 -6.64 -1.79
C ARG A 110 -7.86 -5.57 -2.84
N VAL A 111 -7.69 -6.03 -4.08
CA VAL A 111 -7.68 -5.17 -5.27
C VAL A 111 -8.79 -5.63 -6.19
N CYS A 112 -9.65 -4.71 -6.61
CA CYS A 112 -10.69 -4.94 -7.60
C CYS A 112 -10.46 -4.03 -8.82
N GLY A 113 -10.61 -4.59 -10.01
CA GLY A 113 -10.49 -3.90 -11.29
C GLY A 113 -10.94 -4.82 -12.40
N GLU A 114 -11.30 -4.25 -13.54
CA GLU A 114 -11.72 -5.02 -14.71
C GLU A 114 -10.52 -5.62 -15.46
N ASP A 115 -9.36 -4.97 -15.36
CA ASP A 115 -8.13 -5.43 -16.01
C ASP A 115 -7.52 -6.63 -15.25
N PRO A 116 -7.05 -7.67 -15.94
CA PRO A 116 -6.28 -8.76 -15.34
C PRO A 116 -5.09 -8.31 -14.50
N ALA A 117 -4.51 -7.14 -14.76
CA ALA A 117 -3.45 -6.53 -13.97
C ALA A 117 -3.86 -6.30 -12.52
N ALA A 118 -5.14 -6.01 -12.24
CA ALA A 118 -5.65 -5.85 -10.87
C ALA A 118 -5.47 -7.12 -10.02
N ARG A 119 -5.71 -8.30 -10.60
CA ARG A 119 -5.48 -9.58 -9.92
C ARG A 119 -3.99 -9.87 -9.70
N ALA A 120 -3.15 -9.52 -10.68
CA ALA A 120 -1.70 -9.67 -10.55
C ALA A 120 -1.16 -8.72 -9.47
N LEU A 121 -1.67 -7.48 -9.42
CA LEU A 121 -1.35 -6.51 -8.37
C LEU A 121 -1.75 -7.04 -6.99
N GLU A 122 -2.97 -7.55 -6.82
CA GLU A 122 -3.40 -8.16 -5.56
C GLU A 122 -2.45 -9.27 -5.10
N THR A 123 -2.13 -10.18 -6.01
CA THR A 123 -1.20 -11.29 -5.71
C THR A 123 0.17 -10.78 -5.28
N THR A 124 0.70 -9.78 -6.00
CA THR A 124 1.99 -9.13 -5.68
C THR A 124 1.96 -8.48 -4.29
N LEU A 125 0.89 -7.74 -3.98
CA LEU A 125 0.72 -7.09 -2.68
C LEU A 125 0.56 -8.12 -1.55
N TRP A 126 -0.10 -9.25 -1.77
CA TRP A 126 -0.20 -10.31 -0.78
C TRP A 126 1.15 -10.99 -0.50
N LEU A 127 1.93 -11.30 -1.54
CA LEU A 127 3.27 -11.85 -1.38
C LEU A 127 4.18 -10.85 -0.65
N TRP A 128 4.07 -9.58 -0.97
CA TRP A 128 4.80 -8.55 -0.26
C TRP A 128 4.36 -8.39 1.18
N ALA A 129 3.06 -8.40 1.47
CA ALA A 129 2.53 -8.39 2.83
C ALA A 129 3.11 -9.54 3.68
N ALA A 130 3.26 -10.73 3.09
CA ALA A 130 3.89 -11.87 3.76
C ALA A 130 5.38 -11.61 4.10
N VAL A 131 6.09 -10.83 3.29
CA VAL A 131 7.46 -10.39 3.59
C VAL A 131 7.45 -9.36 4.72
N LEU A 132 6.58 -8.35 4.64
CA LEU A 132 6.47 -7.28 5.64
C LEU A 132 6.06 -7.80 7.02
N ALA A 133 5.14 -8.76 7.09
CA ALA A 133 4.66 -9.35 8.33
C ALA A 133 5.75 -10.07 9.16
N ARG A 134 6.85 -10.45 8.53
CA ARG A 134 7.99 -11.08 9.20
C ARG A 134 9.01 -10.08 9.74
N ARG A 135 8.89 -8.78 9.40
CA ARG A 135 9.82 -7.77 9.86
C ARG A 135 9.70 -7.55 11.36
N THR A 136 10.79 -7.67 12.05
CA THR A 136 10.91 -7.26 13.44
C THR A 136 11.09 -5.75 13.55
N ALA A 137 10.93 -5.15 14.74
CA ALA A 137 11.23 -3.75 14.97
C ALA A 137 12.65 -3.35 14.49
N ARG A 138 13.65 -4.20 14.77
CA ARG A 138 15.03 -3.99 14.30
C ARG A 138 15.18 -4.12 12.79
N GLY A 139 14.35 -4.92 12.14
CA GLY A 139 14.28 -5.01 10.69
C GLY A 139 13.68 -3.75 10.07
N TRP A 140 12.66 -3.18 10.69
CA TRP A 140 12.06 -1.91 10.29
C TRP A 140 13.05 -0.74 10.42
N GLU A 141 13.82 -0.64 11.52
CA GLU A 141 14.87 0.38 11.69
C GLU A 141 15.86 0.39 10.52
N VAL A 142 16.33 -0.79 10.09
CA VAL A 142 17.23 -0.90 8.94
C VAL A 142 16.51 -0.57 7.63
N ALA A 143 15.28 -1.07 7.45
CA ALA A 143 14.50 -0.83 6.23
C ALA A 143 14.21 0.67 6.04
N ASP A 144 13.84 1.39 7.10
CA ASP A 144 13.56 2.82 7.07
C ASP A 144 14.80 3.64 6.67
N LEU A 145 15.96 3.33 7.26
CA LEU A 145 17.22 4.04 6.95
C LEU A 145 17.69 3.77 5.52
N VAL A 146 17.61 2.52 5.07
CA VAL A 146 17.96 2.15 3.68
C VAL A 146 16.98 2.78 2.68
N SER A 147 15.70 2.83 3.00
CA SER A 147 14.69 3.51 2.17
C SER A 147 14.89 5.02 2.10
N ALA A 148 15.47 5.61 3.17
CA ALA A 148 15.89 7.01 3.18
C ALA A 148 17.21 7.26 2.40
N GLY A 149 17.77 6.24 1.74
CA GLY A 149 18.94 6.35 0.88
C GLY A 149 20.29 6.11 1.58
N LEU A 150 20.30 5.71 2.86
CA LEU A 150 21.56 5.40 3.55
C LEU A 150 22.15 4.08 3.04
N SER A 151 23.45 4.07 2.84
CA SER A 151 24.22 2.84 2.64
C SER A 151 24.24 1.97 3.90
N TYR A 152 24.64 0.71 3.77
CA TYR A 152 24.76 -0.18 4.93
C TYR A 152 25.82 0.30 5.94
N ASP A 153 26.87 0.93 5.48
CA ASP A 153 27.90 1.50 6.36
C ASP A 153 27.39 2.72 7.15
N GLU A 154 26.61 3.60 6.50
CA GLU A 154 25.98 4.75 7.16
C GLU A 154 24.89 4.27 8.13
N THR A 155 24.09 3.27 7.73
CA THR A 155 23.10 2.64 8.60
C THR A 155 23.75 2.01 9.83
N ALA A 156 24.88 1.32 9.65
CA ALA A 156 25.64 0.73 10.75
C ALA A 156 26.12 1.79 11.76
N LYS A 157 26.68 2.89 11.26
CA LYS A 157 27.10 4.03 12.09
C LYS A 157 25.90 4.63 12.84
N ARG A 158 24.78 4.82 12.15
CA ARG A 158 23.56 5.42 12.74
C ARG A 158 22.98 4.57 13.84
N LEU A 159 23.00 3.23 13.69
CA LEU A 159 22.45 2.28 14.65
C LEU A 159 23.46 1.77 15.69
N GLY A 160 24.74 2.15 15.59
CA GLY A 160 25.79 1.70 16.50
C GLY A 160 26.06 0.19 16.44
N ILE A 161 25.96 -0.42 15.24
CA ILE A 161 26.18 -1.86 15.00
C ILE A 161 27.17 -2.06 13.86
N SER A 162 27.63 -3.31 13.65
CA SER A 162 28.53 -3.61 12.54
C SER A 162 27.80 -3.62 11.19
N PRO A 163 28.49 -3.32 10.05
CA PRO A 163 27.93 -3.46 8.70
C PRO A 163 27.42 -4.90 8.41
N SER A 164 28.08 -5.92 8.94
CA SER A 164 27.62 -7.31 8.81
C SER A 164 26.29 -7.54 9.54
N ALA A 165 26.08 -6.93 10.71
CA ALA A 165 24.80 -6.99 11.42
C ALA A 165 23.68 -6.25 10.66
N VAL A 166 23.99 -5.13 9.98
CA VAL A 166 23.03 -4.46 9.08
C VAL A 166 22.66 -5.37 7.93
N SER A 167 23.65 -5.99 7.27
CA SER A 167 23.41 -6.93 6.16
C SER A 167 22.51 -8.10 6.56
N GLN A 168 22.76 -8.71 7.71
CA GLN A 168 21.93 -9.78 8.25
C GLN A 168 20.49 -9.33 8.55
N ARG A 169 20.34 -8.15 9.19
CA ARG A 169 19.02 -7.58 9.46
C ARG A 169 18.28 -7.22 8.18
N ALA A 170 18.97 -6.65 7.19
CA ALA A 170 18.42 -6.31 5.89
C ALA A 170 17.91 -7.54 5.14
N GLN A 171 18.68 -8.62 5.15
CA GLN A 171 18.29 -9.90 4.57
C GLN A 171 17.07 -10.49 5.29
N ALA A 172 17.09 -10.55 6.62
CA ALA A 172 15.97 -11.06 7.40
C ALA A 172 14.69 -10.19 7.24
N ALA A 173 14.85 -8.88 7.02
CA ALA A 173 13.77 -7.95 6.78
C ALA A 173 13.22 -8.00 5.33
N GLY A 174 13.83 -8.77 4.43
CA GLY A 174 13.40 -8.89 3.04
C GLY A 174 13.47 -7.56 2.27
N ILE A 175 14.56 -6.79 2.45
CA ILE A 175 14.68 -5.45 1.82
C ILE A 175 14.74 -5.56 0.30
N VAL A 176 15.49 -6.56 -0.23
CA VAL A 176 15.62 -6.78 -1.68
C VAL A 176 14.27 -7.22 -2.27
N GLU A 177 13.61 -8.16 -1.62
CA GLU A 177 12.28 -8.66 -2.01
C GLU A 177 11.25 -7.52 -1.99
N SER A 178 11.28 -6.67 -0.98
CA SER A 178 10.36 -5.52 -0.90
C SER A 178 10.61 -4.50 -1.99
N ARG A 179 11.86 -4.22 -2.34
CA ARG A 179 12.17 -3.33 -3.45
C ARG A 179 11.60 -3.86 -4.76
N ARG A 180 11.80 -5.16 -5.04
CA ARG A 180 11.26 -5.81 -6.25
C ARG A 180 9.74 -5.85 -6.26
N ALA A 181 9.12 -6.09 -5.10
CA ALA A 181 7.67 -6.06 -4.97
C ALA A 181 7.09 -4.67 -5.23
N ARG A 182 7.76 -3.61 -4.76
CA ARG A 182 7.37 -2.22 -5.03
C ARG A 182 7.46 -1.88 -6.51
N GLU A 183 8.59 -2.23 -7.17
CA GLU A 183 8.78 -2.04 -8.61
C GLU A 183 7.63 -2.72 -9.39
N LEU A 184 7.39 -3.99 -9.13
CA LEU A 184 6.32 -4.75 -9.80
C LEU A 184 4.92 -4.21 -9.49
N ALA A 185 4.65 -3.81 -8.25
CA ALA A 185 3.36 -3.23 -7.88
C ALA A 185 3.11 -1.89 -8.58
N THR A 186 4.15 -1.07 -8.78
CA THR A 186 4.07 0.17 -9.56
C THR A 186 3.72 -0.11 -11.02
N ASP A 187 4.41 -1.06 -11.67
CA ASP A 187 4.18 -1.42 -13.07
C ASP A 187 2.75 -1.95 -13.27
N LEU A 188 2.31 -2.84 -12.38
CA LEU A 188 0.95 -3.40 -12.43
C LEU A 188 -0.13 -2.34 -12.15
N ALA A 189 0.12 -1.40 -11.26
CA ALA A 189 -0.78 -0.30 -10.96
C ALA A 189 -0.89 0.70 -12.11
N ALA A 190 0.17 0.83 -12.92
CA ALA A 190 0.17 1.61 -14.15
C ALA A 190 -0.66 0.97 -15.28
N GLY A 191 -1.04 -0.29 -15.14
CA GLY A 191 -1.63 -1.08 -16.22
C GLY A 191 -0.59 -1.58 -17.23
N ASP A 192 0.69 -1.56 -16.86
CA ASP A 192 1.83 -2.00 -17.67
C ASP A 192 2.40 -3.30 -17.08
N PRO A 193 1.74 -4.46 -17.29
CA PRO A 193 2.26 -5.71 -16.77
C PRO A 193 3.59 -6.00 -17.46
N PRO A 194 4.64 -6.41 -16.73
CA PRO A 194 5.90 -6.77 -17.34
C PRO A 194 5.69 -7.85 -18.39
N ALA A 195 6.39 -7.73 -19.52
CA ALA A 195 6.23 -8.59 -20.72
C ALA A 195 6.25 -10.11 -20.41
N LEU A 196 6.84 -10.51 -19.29
CA LEU A 196 6.86 -11.89 -18.79
C LEU A 196 5.48 -12.43 -18.36
N LEU A 197 4.51 -11.58 -18.07
CA LEU A 197 3.14 -11.99 -17.72
C LEU A 197 2.23 -12.13 -18.94
N LEU A 198 2.73 -11.80 -20.11
CA LEU A 198 2.04 -11.90 -21.41
C LEU A 198 2.27 -13.25 -22.09
N TYR A 199 2.41 -14.35 -21.35
CA TYR A 199 2.45 -15.67 -21.99
C TYR A 199 1.12 -15.94 -22.71
N PRO A 200 1.14 -16.06 -24.05
CA PRO A 200 -0.04 -16.55 -24.75
C PRO A 200 -0.32 -17.99 -24.27
N LYS A 201 -1.59 -18.27 -24.08
CA LYS A 201 -2.07 -19.63 -23.83
C LYS A 201 -1.74 -20.55 -25.00
#